data_1ba8e987c33aeb56c474b59bda9d2034
#
_entry.id   1ba8e987c33aeb56c474b59bda9d2034
#
_cell.length_a   1.000
_cell.length_b   1.000
_cell.length_c   1.000
_cell.angle_alpha   90.00
_cell.angle_beta   90.00
_cell.angle_gamma   90.00
#
_symmetry.space_group_name_H-M   'P 1'
#
loop_
_entity.id
_entity.type
_entity.pdbx_description
1 polymer ?
#
loop_
_entity_poly.entity_id
_entity_poly.type
_entity_poly.pdbx_seq_one_letter_code
_entity_poly.pdbx_strand_id
1 'polypeptide(L)'
;MKNTILDKTKLVNSVFSKVYRKYDLMNDIMSFGIHRIWKEKFIDWMNPAQDAKLIDVASGTGDIAKLFSKRSGNMPEITCIEPNNEMFQEGKKNLKFYNNIKWIKAKAESLPVKNNVYDFYSISYGIRNVTDINKSLREAYRVLKPGGRFMCLEF
;
A
#
# COMPACT_ATOMS: atom_id res chain seq x y z
N MET A 1 -19.08 11.24 18.47
CA MET A 1 -17.81 11.05 17.72
C MET A 1 -17.46 9.58 17.44
N LYS A 2 -17.57 8.63 18.38
CA LYS A 2 -17.25 7.20 18.13
C LYS A 2 -18.14 6.54 17.06
N ASN A 3 -19.42 6.88 16.96
CA ASN A 3 -20.33 6.31 15.97
C ASN A 3 -20.02 6.73 14.53
N THR A 4 -19.60 7.97 14.32
CA THR A 4 -19.25 8.50 12.97
C THR A 4 -18.01 7.83 12.38
N ILE A 5 -17.03 7.46 13.22
CA ILE A 5 -15.80 6.77 12.81
C ILE A 5 -16.09 5.32 12.42
N LEU A 6 -16.91 4.62 13.23
CA LEU A 6 -17.35 3.25 12.94
C LEU A 6 -18.17 3.17 11.65
N ASP A 7 -19.00 4.17 11.37
CA ASP A 7 -19.82 4.24 10.16
C ASP A 7 -18.96 4.50 8.91
N LYS A 8 -17.96 5.39 9.00
CA LYS A 8 -17.00 5.63 7.91
C LYS A 8 -16.23 4.37 7.54
N THR A 9 -15.72 3.65 8.54
CA THR A 9 -14.94 2.41 8.30
C THR A 9 -15.81 1.31 7.68
N LYS A 10 -17.05 1.15 8.15
CA LYS A 10 -18.00 0.17 7.58
C LYS A 10 -18.38 0.54 6.15
N LEU A 11 -18.64 1.82 5.88
CA LEU A 11 -18.99 2.30 4.54
C LEU A 11 -17.82 2.08 3.56
N VAL A 12 -16.60 2.48 3.94
CA VAL A 12 -15.40 2.28 3.13
C VAL A 12 -15.20 0.80 2.81
N ASN A 13 -15.24 -0.08 3.81
CA ASN A 13 -15.09 -1.52 3.59
C ASN A 13 -16.19 -2.09 2.69
N SER A 14 -17.46 -1.67 2.85
CA SER A 14 -18.57 -2.18 2.04
C SER A 14 -18.48 -1.74 0.58
N VAL A 15 -17.99 -0.53 0.34
CA VAL A 15 -17.78 0.00 -1.03
C VAL A 15 -16.61 -0.75 -1.69
N PHE A 16 -15.48 -0.90 -1.01
CA PHE A 16 -14.33 -1.61 -1.57
C PHE A 16 -14.62 -3.09 -1.84
N SER A 17 -15.36 -3.77 -0.96
CA SER A 17 -15.76 -5.16 -1.18
C SER A 17 -16.63 -5.37 -2.42
N LYS A 18 -17.44 -4.37 -2.77
CA LYS A 18 -18.32 -4.45 -3.96
C LYS A 18 -17.64 -4.04 -5.26
N VAL A 19 -16.63 -3.17 -5.20
CA VAL A 19 -16.05 -2.53 -6.40
C VAL A 19 -14.59 -2.86 -6.63
N TYR A 20 -13.94 -3.69 -5.81
CA TYR A 20 -12.51 -3.95 -5.93
C TYR A 20 -12.11 -4.44 -7.34
N ARG A 21 -12.94 -5.26 -7.99
CA ARG A 21 -12.71 -5.72 -9.37
C ARG A 21 -12.79 -4.61 -10.42
N LYS A 22 -13.47 -3.49 -10.07
CA LYS A 22 -13.62 -2.33 -10.93
C LYS A 22 -12.74 -1.17 -10.48
N TYR A 23 -11.94 -1.37 -9.41
CA TYR A 23 -11.15 -0.29 -8.83
C TYR A 23 -10.10 0.23 -9.82
N ASP A 24 -9.39 -0.67 -10.50
CA ASP A 24 -8.43 -0.29 -11.53
C ASP A 24 -9.13 0.35 -12.73
N LEU A 25 -10.28 -0.18 -13.14
CA LEU A 25 -11.09 0.43 -14.21
C LEU A 25 -11.60 1.81 -13.80
N MET A 26 -12.00 2.00 -12.55
CA MET A 26 -12.45 3.29 -12.03
C MET A 26 -11.30 4.30 -11.95
N ASN A 27 -10.11 3.86 -11.55
CA ASN A 27 -8.90 4.68 -11.61
C ASN A 27 -8.49 4.99 -13.06
N ASP A 28 -8.59 4.02 -13.98
CA ASP A 28 -8.38 4.22 -15.42
C ASP A 28 -9.34 5.29 -15.99
N ILE A 29 -10.62 5.22 -15.65
CA ILE A 29 -11.63 6.19 -16.10
C ILE A 29 -11.37 7.57 -15.50
N MET A 30 -11.15 7.66 -14.18
CA MET A 30 -10.95 8.93 -13.48
C MET A 30 -9.65 9.64 -13.86
N SER A 31 -8.62 8.88 -14.23
CA SER A 31 -7.30 9.41 -14.57
C SER A 31 -6.96 9.29 -16.05
N PHE A 32 -7.88 8.83 -16.91
CA PHE A 32 -7.60 8.52 -18.32
C PHE A 32 -6.38 7.59 -18.51
N GLY A 33 -6.19 6.64 -17.58
CA GLY A 33 -5.06 5.70 -17.60
C GLY A 33 -3.72 6.28 -17.10
N ILE A 34 -3.66 7.57 -16.77
CA ILE A 34 -2.44 8.25 -16.33
C ILE A 34 -1.93 7.70 -14.99
N HIS A 35 -2.82 7.17 -14.14
CA HIS A 35 -2.41 6.60 -12.84
C HIS A 35 -1.35 5.50 -12.97
N ARG A 36 -1.31 4.76 -14.08
CA ARG A 36 -0.26 3.75 -14.34
C ARG A 36 1.10 4.40 -14.54
N ILE A 37 1.13 5.49 -15.31
CA ILE A 37 2.34 6.29 -15.52
C ILE A 37 2.81 6.89 -14.19
N TRP A 38 1.89 7.38 -13.36
CA TRP A 38 2.22 7.92 -12.03
C TRP A 38 2.79 6.86 -11.09
N LYS A 39 2.28 5.63 -11.10
CA LYS A 39 2.85 4.52 -10.33
C LYS A 39 4.28 4.20 -10.78
N GLU A 40 4.55 4.18 -12.09
CA GLU A 40 5.91 3.98 -12.61
C GLU A 40 6.85 5.11 -12.17
N LYS A 41 6.44 6.37 -12.33
CA LYS A 41 7.22 7.53 -11.86
C LYS A 41 7.44 7.55 -10.36
N PHE A 42 6.45 7.10 -9.60
CA PHE A 42 6.54 6.95 -8.15
C PHE A 42 7.66 5.98 -7.75
N ILE A 43 7.77 4.87 -8.45
CA ILE A 43 8.88 3.92 -8.26
C ILE A 43 10.21 4.49 -8.77
N ASP A 44 10.22 5.23 -9.87
CA ASP A 44 11.44 5.92 -10.34
C ASP A 44 12.00 6.88 -9.28
N TRP A 45 11.13 7.63 -8.59
CA TRP A 45 11.53 8.51 -7.49
C TRP A 45 12.02 7.76 -6.25
N MET A 46 11.51 6.57 -5.99
CA MET A 46 12.05 5.72 -4.93
C MET A 46 13.48 5.29 -5.26
N ASN A 47 13.76 4.97 -6.53
CA ASN A 47 15.05 4.46 -7.00
C ASN A 47 15.60 3.36 -6.06
N PRO A 48 14.88 2.24 -5.91
CA PRO A 48 15.20 1.26 -4.87
C PRO A 48 16.51 0.52 -5.15
N ALA A 49 17.37 0.45 -4.14
CA ALA A 49 18.51 -0.46 -4.15
C ALA A 49 18.05 -1.93 -4.03
N GLN A 50 18.93 -2.87 -4.41
CA GLN A 50 18.59 -4.29 -4.40
C GLN A 50 18.32 -4.89 -3.01
N ASP A 51 18.82 -4.26 -1.96
CA ASP A 51 18.65 -4.66 -0.55
C ASP A 51 17.63 -3.81 0.22
N ALA A 52 17.00 -2.83 -0.45
CA ALA A 52 16.05 -1.92 0.18
C ALA A 52 14.78 -2.63 0.61
N LYS A 53 14.31 -2.41 1.85
CA LYS A 53 13.06 -2.97 2.37
C LYS A 53 11.90 -2.01 2.20
N LEU A 54 10.81 -2.49 1.59
CA LEU A 54 9.57 -1.74 1.40
C LEU A 54 8.46 -2.26 2.33
N ILE A 55 7.73 -1.35 2.96
CA ILE A 55 6.38 -1.62 3.44
C ILE A 55 5.38 -0.83 2.59
N ASP A 56 4.51 -1.55 1.88
CA ASP A 56 3.46 -0.97 1.04
C ASP A 56 2.13 -1.09 1.78
N VAL A 57 1.54 0.04 2.16
CA VAL A 57 0.36 0.12 3.03
C VAL A 57 -0.86 0.55 2.23
N ALA A 58 -2.00 -0.08 2.51
CA ALA A 58 -3.17 -0.08 1.64
C ALA A 58 -2.78 -0.56 0.23
N SER A 59 -2.09 -1.71 0.19
CA SER A 59 -1.48 -2.26 -1.03
C SER A 59 -2.49 -2.61 -2.12
N GLY A 60 -3.77 -2.75 -1.78
CA GLY A 60 -4.79 -3.22 -2.71
C GLY A 60 -4.42 -4.58 -3.31
N THR A 61 -4.30 -4.64 -4.62
CA THR A 61 -3.91 -5.86 -5.36
C THR A 61 -2.39 -5.99 -5.59
N GLY A 62 -1.58 -5.09 -5.01
CA GLY A 62 -0.12 -5.20 -4.96
C GLY A 62 0.64 -4.58 -6.12
N ASP A 63 0.08 -3.61 -6.84
CA ASP A 63 0.73 -3.00 -8.00
C ASP A 63 2.06 -2.32 -7.66
N ILE A 64 2.10 -1.53 -6.58
CA ILE A 64 3.33 -0.84 -6.12
C ILE A 64 4.39 -1.86 -5.73
N ALA A 65 4.02 -2.88 -4.95
CA ALA A 65 4.93 -3.95 -4.55
C ALA A 65 5.52 -4.69 -5.76
N LYS A 66 4.69 -4.97 -6.78
CA LYS A 66 5.12 -5.61 -8.03
C LYS A 66 6.12 -4.74 -8.81
N LEU A 67 5.80 -3.45 -8.97
CA LEU A 67 6.67 -2.51 -9.69
C LEU A 67 7.99 -2.31 -8.96
N PHE A 68 7.95 -2.14 -7.63
CA PHE A 68 9.14 -2.03 -6.79
C PHE A 68 10.02 -3.26 -6.90
N SER A 69 9.44 -4.47 -6.77
CA SER A 69 10.17 -5.74 -6.91
C SER A 69 10.87 -5.83 -8.25
N LYS A 70 10.15 -5.57 -9.35
CA LYS A 70 10.73 -5.59 -10.70
C LYS A 70 11.87 -4.59 -10.89
N ARG A 71 11.71 -3.36 -10.39
CA ARG A 71 12.71 -2.29 -10.53
C ARG A 71 14.01 -2.61 -9.78
N SER A 72 13.92 -3.32 -8.66
CA SER A 72 15.04 -3.70 -7.81
C SER A 72 15.56 -5.13 -8.04
N GLY A 73 15.21 -5.74 -9.17
CA GLY A 73 15.72 -7.06 -9.57
C GLY A 73 15.12 -8.24 -8.81
N ASN A 74 13.91 -8.07 -8.24
CA ASN A 74 13.17 -9.08 -7.45
C ASN A 74 13.91 -9.55 -6.18
N MET A 75 14.82 -8.74 -5.65
CA MET A 75 15.65 -9.09 -4.48
C MET A 75 15.12 -8.53 -3.15
N PRO A 76 14.60 -7.28 -3.08
CA PRO A 76 14.21 -6.66 -1.82
C PRO A 76 13.07 -7.37 -1.11
N GLU A 77 13.12 -7.38 0.22
CA GLU A 77 12.00 -7.80 1.05
C GLU A 77 10.89 -6.75 1.02
N ILE A 78 9.68 -7.17 0.62
CA ILE A 78 8.50 -6.32 0.53
C ILE A 78 7.42 -6.84 1.46
N THR A 79 6.84 -5.96 2.27
CA THR A 79 5.69 -6.26 3.12
C THR A 79 4.47 -5.49 2.62
N CYS A 80 3.46 -6.21 2.14
CA CYS A 80 2.17 -5.64 1.76
C CYS A 80 1.20 -5.68 2.94
N ILE A 81 0.59 -4.54 3.24
CA ILE A 81 -0.43 -4.37 4.29
C ILE A 81 -1.75 -4.03 3.61
N GLU A 82 -2.77 -4.87 3.79
CA GLU A 82 -4.10 -4.64 3.21
C GLU A 82 -5.20 -5.08 4.17
N PRO A 83 -6.10 -4.19 4.61
CA PRO A 83 -7.18 -4.53 5.54
C PRO A 83 -8.38 -5.20 4.87
N ASN A 84 -8.62 -4.94 3.57
CA ASN A 84 -9.75 -5.51 2.84
C ASN A 84 -9.43 -6.95 2.43
N ASN A 85 -10.33 -7.87 2.77
CA ASN A 85 -10.07 -9.30 2.57
C ASN A 85 -10.02 -9.69 1.09
N GLU A 86 -10.89 -9.15 0.28
CA GLU A 86 -10.96 -9.48 -1.16
C GLU A 86 -9.71 -8.98 -1.89
N MET A 87 -9.30 -7.73 -1.65
CA MET A 87 -8.07 -7.17 -2.20
C MET A 87 -6.83 -7.93 -1.73
N PHE A 88 -6.77 -8.28 -0.45
CA PHE A 88 -5.69 -9.08 0.13
C PHE A 88 -5.54 -10.44 -0.55
N GLN A 89 -6.66 -11.18 -0.75
CA GLN A 89 -6.64 -12.49 -1.41
C GLN A 89 -6.26 -12.37 -2.90
N GLU A 90 -6.81 -11.38 -3.59
CA GLU A 90 -6.48 -11.14 -4.99
C GLU A 90 -5.01 -10.74 -5.16
N GLY A 91 -4.47 -9.87 -4.30
CA GLY A 91 -3.06 -9.49 -4.31
C GLY A 91 -2.13 -10.68 -4.08
N LYS A 92 -2.44 -11.53 -3.09
CA LYS A 92 -1.70 -12.78 -2.87
C LYS A 92 -1.71 -13.70 -4.09
N LYS A 93 -2.85 -13.82 -4.77
CA LYS A 93 -2.98 -14.63 -5.99
C LYS A 93 -2.16 -14.03 -7.12
N ASN A 94 -2.24 -12.72 -7.34
CA ASN A 94 -1.55 -12.02 -8.41
C ASN A 94 -0.02 -12.09 -8.26
N LEU A 95 0.46 -12.06 -7.02
CA LEU A 95 1.90 -12.03 -6.70
C LEU A 95 2.43 -13.35 -6.13
N LYS A 96 1.73 -14.47 -6.35
CA LYS A 96 2.10 -15.78 -5.79
C LYS A 96 3.48 -16.30 -6.20
N PHE A 97 4.04 -15.82 -7.29
CA PHE A 97 5.38 -16.19 -7.76
C PHE A 97 6.50 -15.26 -7.28
N TYR A 98 6.17 -14.21 -6.51
CA TYR A 98 7.15 -13.30 -5.92
C TYR A 98 7.50 -13.77 -4.50
N ASN A 99 8.59 -14.52 -4.36
CA ASN A 99 9.01 -15.08 -3.07
C ASN A 99 9.51 -14.03 -2.06
N ASN A 100 9.80 -12.82 -2.54
CA ASN A 100 10.25 -11.69 -1.74
C ASN A 100 9.12 -10.80 -1.23
N ILE A 101 7.85 -11.12 -1.54
CA ILE A 101 6.67 -10.34 -1.13
C ILE A 101 5.87 -11.13 -0.11
N LYS A 102 5.70 -10.57 1.08
CA LYS A 102 4.83 -11.10 2.13
C LYS A 102 3.62 -10.20 2.34
N TRP A 103 2.51 -10.82 2.73
CA TRP A 103 1.23 -10.17 2.94
C TRP A 103 0.78 -10.26 4.38
N ILE A 104 0.35 -9.13 4.95
CA ILE A 104 -0.20 -9.05 6.30
C ILE A 104 -1.54 -8.32 6.24
N LYS A 105 -2.57 -8.91 6.83
CA LYS A 105 -3.89 -8.28 6.93
C LYS A 105 -3.90 -7.37 8.15
N ALA A 106 -3.76 -6.07 7.94
CA ALA A 106 -3.74 -5.05 8.99
C ALA A 106 -4.20 -3.69 8.46
N LYS A 107 -4.45 -2.76 9.38
CA LYS A 107 -4.76 -1.36 9.08
C LYS A 107 -3.50 -0.51 9.19
N ALA A 108 -3.47 0.61 8.45
CA ALA A 108 -2.38 1.58 8.47
C ALA A 108 -2.13 2.17 9.88
N GLU A 109 -3.17 2.24 10.71
CA GLU A 109 -3.14 2.79 12.07
C GLU A 109 -2.54 1.83 13.12
N SER A 110 -2.25 0.58 12.75
CA SER A 110 -1.69 -0.43 13.67
C SER A 110 -0.96 -1.51 12.86
N LEU A 111 0.32 -1.29 12.64
CA LEU A 111 1.15 -2.17 11.81
C LEU A 111 1.83 -3.23 12.69
N PRO A 112 1.57 -4.54 12.47
CA PRO A 112 2.14 -5.63 13.27
C PRO A 112 3.59 -5.94 12.83
N VAL A 113 4.42 -4.92 12.77
CA VAL A 113 5.83 -5.01 12.39
C VAL A 113 6.69 -4.20 13.35
N LYS A 114 8.00 -4.53 13.41
CA LYS A 114 8.97 -3.89 14.31
C LYS A 114 9.27 -2.45 13.88
N ASN A 115 9.82 -1.68 14.82
CA ASN A 115 10.31 -0.31 14.59
C ASN A 115 11.58 -0.33 13.73
N ASN A 116 11.79 0.72 12.95
CA ASN A 116 13.05 0.99 12.22
C ASN A 116 13.50 -0.17 11.31
N VAL A 117 12.57 -0.76 10.56
CA VAL A 117 12.85 -1.92 9.69
C VAL A 117 12.95 -1.53 8.23
N TYR A 118 12.14 -0.56 7.77
CA TYR A 118 11.95 -0.31 6.36
C TYR A 118 12.70 0.92 5.87
N ASP A 119 13.23 0.82 4.66
CA ASP A 119 13.88 1.94 3.95
C ASP A 119 12.85 2.82 3.25
N PHE A 120 11.71 2.20 2.86
CA PHE A 120 10.58 2.87 2.22
C PHE A 120 9.26 2.47 2.88
N TYR A 121 8.41 3.46 3.08
CA TYR A 121 6.99 3.28 3.34
C TYR A 121 6.22 3.87 2.16
N SER A 122 5.40 3.09 1.48
CA SER A 122 4.52 3.59 0.42
C SER A 122 3.06 3.50 0.82
N ILE A 123 2.29 4.48 0.39
CA ILE A 123 0.84 4.47 0.39
C ILE A 123 0.35 5.15 -0.90
N SER A 124 -0.34 4.37 -1.76
CA SER A 124 -0.77 4.83 -3.08
C SER A 124 -2.29 4.78 -3.16
N TYR A 125 -2.92 5.95 -3.34
CA TYR A 125 -4.38 6.15 -3.41
C TYR A 125 -5.15 5.59 -2.20
N GLY A 126 -4.49 5.45 -1.07
CA GLY A 126 -5.03 4.83 0.14
C GLY A 126 -5.20 5.76 1.32
N ILE A 127 -4.41 6.84 1.41
CA ILE A 127 -4.37 7.68 2.62
C ILE A 127 -5.70 8.37 2.93
N ARG A 128 -6.47 8.72 1.92
CA ARG A 128 -7.82 9.30 2.08
C ARG A 128 -8.83 8.33 2.71
N ASN A 129 -8.56 7.03 2.65
CA ASN A 129 -9.43 5.97 3.16
C ASN A 129 -9.09 5.52 4.58
N VAL A 130 -7.93 5.94 5.14
CA VAL A 130 -7.59 5.62 6.52
C VAL A 130 -8.53 6.34 7.50
N THR A 131 -8.81 5.70 8.61
CA THR A 131 -9.75 6.23 9.61
C THR A 131 -9.13 7.36 10.42
N ASP A 132 -7.86 7.20 10.80
CA ASP A 132 -7.07 8.17 11.57
C ASP A 132 -5.70 8.38 10.89
N ILE A 133 -5.61 9.47 10.10
CA ILE A 133 -4.40 9.81 9.34
C ILE A 133 -3.22 10.06 10.29
N ASN A 134 -3.43 10.75 11.42
CA ASN A 134 -2.36 11.05 12.36
C ASN A 134 -1.76 9.79 12.96
N LYS A 135 -2.60 8.82 13.29
CA LYS A 135 -2.15 7.53 13.82
C LYS A 135 -1.40 6.73 12.74
N SER A 136 -1.89 6.75 11.51
CA SER A 136 -1.21 6.12 10.37
C SER A 136 0.17 6.74 10.11
N LEU A 137 0.30 8.07 10.17
CA LEU A 137 1.59 8.74 10.01
C LEU A 137 2.56 8.44 11.16
N ARG A 138 2.08 8.32 12.40
CA ARG A 138 2.91 7.85 13.52
C ARG A 138 3.42 6.43 13.32
N GLU A 139 2.58 5.52 12.81
CA GLU A 139 3.00 4.17 12.47
C GLU A 139 4.03 4.17 11.32
N ALA A 140 3.82 4.99 10.28
CA ALA A 140 4.79 5.14 9.20
C ALA A 140 6.16 5.60 9.73
N TYR A 141 6.17 6.63 10.58
CA TYR A 141 7.40 7.10 11.23
C TYR A 141 8.07 6.01 12.08
N ARG A 142 7.27 5.26 12.84
CA ARG A 142 7.78 4.20 13.73
C ARG A 142 8.48 3.07 12.97
N VAL A 143 7.93 2.65 11.83
CA VAL A 143 8.44 1.49 11.09
C VAL A 143 9.60 1.81 10.14
N LEU A 144 9.73 3.09 9.74
CA LEU A 144 10.84 3.56 8.92
C LEU A 144 12.14 3.62 9.72
N LYS A 145 13.23 3.22 9.09
CA LYS A 145 14.58 3.46 9.60
C LYS A 145 14.90 4.96 9.67
N PRO A 146 15.85 5.39 10.52
CA PRO A 146 16.45 6.73 10.38
C PRO A 146 16.93 6.92 8.93
N GLY A 147 16.51 8.01 8.28
CA GLY A 147 16.78 8.27 6.86
C GLY A 147 15.88 7.53 5.87
N GLY A 148 14.98 6.68 6.35
CA GLY A 148 13.94 6.05 5.52
C GLY A 148 12.96 7.06 4.94
N ARG A 149 12.33 6.72 3.83
CA ARG A 149 11.47 7.65 3.06
C ARG A 149 10.00 7.24 3.12
N PHE A 150 9.16 8.21 3.52
CA PHE A 150 7.71 8.13 3.38
C PHE A 150 7.29 8.61 1.99
N MET A 151 6.61 7.76 1.24
CA MET A 151 6.20 8.00 -0.13
C MET A 151 4.67 7.90 -0.23
N CYS A 152 4.02 8.99 -0.60
CA CYS A 152 2.57 9.04 -0.77
C CYS A 152 2.23 9.43 -2.20
N LEU A 153 1.41 8.62 -2.87
CA LEU A 153 0.85 8.93 -4.18
C LEU A 153 -0.66 9.13 -4.02
N GLU A 154 -1.15 10.33 -4.29
CA GLU A 154 -2.57 10.69 -4.13
C GLU A 154 -2.97 11.76 -5.15
N PHE A 155 -4.31 11.89 -5.43
CA PHE A 155 -4.86 12.95 -6.29
C PHE A 155 -5.05 14.26 -5.54
#